data_d369f4657c412a60e9d9f47e46229f10
#
_entry.id   d369f4657c412a60e9d9f47e46229f10
#
_cell.length_a   1.000
_cell.length_b   1.000
_cell.length_c   1.000
_cell.angle_alpha   90.00
_cell.angle_beta   90.00
_cell.angle_gamma   90.00
#
_symmetry.space_group_name_H-M   'P 1'
#
loop_
_entity.id
_entity.type
_entity.pdbx_description
1 polymer ?
#
loop_
_entity_poly.entity_id
_entity_poly.type
_entity_poly.pdbx_seq_one_letter_code
_entity_poly.pdbx_strand_id
1 'polypeptide(L)'
;MPSIFILPTSNGWNLVRLAASKSSPDRKGSHGNGGEGEAPVARTEQNDSWTVRKLQTLEEAVPLLTSNDEFVLGLPVSAVIAQRFRLPSVDPAEFPEMIRLQIEKLLPFPADEVTSDFELIEQSESESVVSAIAIRNEQLAEMASPLLDHGFIPRQITVYAAQRATTYAPKGNALLIYPEGEMLVYAMTENGKLSLARSIERNGDHLQLELPQLRLSAELQGIDLSYPNVLLDETCHELRETVEGILTSPTEIVGIELPPASVKLNLLPESWRRRRLQLTRQLEWRKRLIWAGGAYLGILILLFAYLGLLRFQLGRLDRRIAQDAPGTEFVRATEAKWKALAPAIDPHYYPVEILQHLFESLPSADVRITSYNQSARQISVDGEANTAALAYEFIDKIKKNAELRTFQFDMAAPRILPNNHAQFRLEGKPK
;
A
#
# COMPACT_ATOMS: atom_id res chain seq x y z
N MET A 1 5.41 -18.93 7.95
CA MET A 1 5.99 -19.49 9.18
C MET A 1 7.05 -18.53 9.68
N PRO A 2 7.29 -18.40 11.00
CA PRO A 2 8.39 -17.58 11.50
C PRO A 2 9.72 -18.13 10.98
N SER A 3 10.62 -17.24 10.63
CA SER A 3 11.93 -17.62 10.06
C SER A 3 13.04 -17.66 11.12
N ILE A 4 12.77 -17.16 12.32
CA ILE A 4 13.76 -17.05 13.39
C ILE A 4 13.15 -17.59 14.69
N PHE A 5 13.95 -18.36 15.42
CA PHE A 5 13.63 -18.87 16.74
C PHE A 5 14.77 -18.52 17.69
N ILE A 6 14.43 -18.08 18.90
CA ILE A 6 15.36 -17.84 19.99
C ILE A 6 14.99 -18.83 21.10
N LEU A 7 15.87 -19.76 21.37
CA LEU A 7 15.61 -20.94 22.21
C LEU A 7 16.61 -21.03 23.35
N PRO A 8 16.19 -21.39 24.56
CA PRO A 8 17.12 -21.62 25.67
C PRO A 8 17.97 -22.89 25.41
N THR A 9 19.19 -22.88 25.92
CA THR A 9 20.11 -24.00 25.84
C THR A 9 20.85 -24.17 27.18
N SER A 10 21.71 -25.21 27.28
CA SER A 10 22.54 -25.41 28.47
C SER A 10 23.46 -24.26 28.84
N ASN A 11 23.87 -23.44 27.84
CA ASN A 11 24.87 -22.39 28.04
C ASN A 11 24.37 -21.06 27.45
N GLY A 12 23.10 -20.70 27.69
CA GLY A 12 22.52 -19.45 27.18
C GLY A 12 21.39 -19.68 26.17
N TRP A 13 21.52 -19.11 24.98
CA TRP A 13 20.45 -19.11 23.96
C TRP A 13 20.97 -19.53 22.59
N ASN A 14 20.11 -20.13 21.80
CA ASN A 14 20.35 -20.39 20.38
C ASN A 14 19.44 -19.51 19.53
N LEU A 15 20.00 -18.73 18.63
CA LEU A 15 19.27 -18.09 17.56
C LEU A 15 19.32 -18.98 16.32
N VAL A 16 18.18 -19.56 15.98
CA VAL A 16 17.98 -20.42 14.82
C VAL A 16 17.30 -19.65 13.72
N ARG A 17 17.95 -19.51 12.56
CA ARG A 17 17.37 -18.86 11.40
C ARG A 17 17.14 -19.89 10.31
N LEU A 18 15.87 -20.05 9.90
CA LEU A 18 15.50 -20.89 8.77
C LEU A 18 15.86 -20.15 7.48
N ALA A 19 16.56 -20.82 6.56
CA ALA A 19 16.80 -20.28 5.24
C ALA A 19 15.45 -20.14 4.51
N ALA A 20 15.17 -18.95 3.96
CA ALA A 20 14.04 -18.81 3.07
C ALA A 20 14.21 -19.78 1.89
N SER A 21 13.27 -20.67 1.68
CA SER A 21 13.24 -21.57 0.51
C SER A 21 13.26 -20.70 -0.76
N LYS A 22 14.46 -20.45 -1.27
CA LYS A 22 14.64 -19.96 -2.63
C LYS A 22 14.32 -21.14 -3.53
N SER A 23 13.19 -21.09 -4.22
CA SER A 23 12.99 -21.90 -5.42
C SER A 23 14.17 -21.62 -6.35
N SER A 24 15.09 -22.58 -6.44
CA SER A 24 16.26 -22.49 -7.30
C SER A 24 15.84 -22.59 -8.77
N PRO A 25 16.19 -21.60 -9.62
CA PRO A 25 16.36 -21.92 -11.02
C PRO A 25 17.73 -22.57 -11.21
N ASP A 26 17.72 -23.75 -11.83
CA ASP A 26 18.83 -24.48 -12.44
C ASP A 26 20.25 -23.98 -12.20
N ARG A 27 21.02 -24.72 -11.41
CA ARG A 27 22.50 -24.68 -11.45
C ARG A 27 23.02 -25.75 -12.40
N LYS A 28 23.30 -25.34 -13.62
CA LYS A 28 24.31 -25.99 -14.47
C LYS A 28 25.69 -25.80 -13.83
N GLY A 29 26.45 -26.88 -13.83
CA GLY A 29 27.70 -27.03 -13.16
C GLY A 29 28.85 -26.05 -13.51
N SER A 30 29.72 -25.89 -12.55
CA SER A 30 31.10 -25.47 -12.81
C SER A 30 32.02 -26.13 -11.76
N HIS A 31 32.95 -26.95 -12.22
CA HIS A 31 34.15 -27.44 -11.52
C HIS A 31 35.11 -26.31 -11.22
N GLY A 32 35.84 -26.36 -10.11
CA GLY A 32 37.03 -25.55 -9.89
C GLY A 32 37.60 -25.56 -8.47
N ASN A 33 38.47 -26.44 -8.20
CA ASN A 33 39.78 -26.46 -7.46
C ASN A 33 40.09 -25.45 -6.34
N GLY A 34 40.42 -25.99 -5.14
CA GLY A 34 41.68 -25.88 -4.40
C GLY A 34 42.03 -24.57 -3.68
N GLY A 35 42.26 -24.66 -2.36
CA GLY A 35 43.04 -23.69 -1.61
C GLY A 35 42.80 -23.76 -0.09
N GLU A 36 43.73 -24.42 0.61
CA GLU A 36 43.81 -24.51 2.07
C GLU A 36 44.16 -23.18 2.71
N GLY A 37 43.57 -22.91 3.91
CA GLY A 37 43.95 -21.81 4.77
C GLY A 37 43.11 -21.81 6.05
N GLU A 38 43.61 -22.51 7.09
CA GLU A 38 43.01 -22.61 8.41
C GLU A 38 43.07 -21.31 9.20
N ALA A 39 41.92 -20.88 9.76
CA ALA A 39 41.82 -20.10 10.98
C ALA A 39 40.60 -20.60 11.78
N PRO A 40 40.62 -20.61 13.13
CA PRO A 40 39.60 -21.28 13.93
C PRO A 40 38.32 -20.44 13.95
N VAL A 41 37.41 -20.77 13.05
CA VAL A 41 36.06 -20.23 13.01
C VAL A 41 35.15 -21.17 13.78
N ALA A 42 34.38 -20.60 14.72
CA ALA A 42 33.27 -21.29 15.37
C ALA A 42 32.52 -22.15 14.35
N ARG A 43 32.43 -23.45 14.60
CA ARG A 43 31.74 -24.40 13.73
C ARG A 43 30.28 -23.95 13.57
N THR A 44 29.99 -23.37 12.46
CA THR A 44 28.63 -23.21 11.95
C THR A 44 28.28 -24.52 11.25
N GLU A 45 27.52 -25.36 11.89
CA GLU A 45 26.96 -26.54 11.23
C GLU A 45 25.92 -26.04 10.22
N GLN A 46 26.31 -25.95 8.96
CA GLN A 46 25.44 -25.61 7.85
C GLN A 46 24.72 -26.89 7.38
N ASN A 47 23.53 -27.11 7.87
CA ASN A 47 22.55 -27.90 7.14
C ASN A 47 21.87 -26.94 6.14
N ASP A 48 21.65 -27.34 4.91
CA ASP A 48 21.22 -26.48 3.78
C ASP A 48 19.92 -25.69 4.01
N SER A 49 19.24 -25.88 5.14
CA SER A 49 17.95 -25.28 5.45
C SER A 49 17.93 -24.34 6.65
N TRP A 50 18.95 -24.28 7.48
CA TRP A 50 18.95 -23.45 8.70
C TRP A 50 20.36 -23.16 9.24
N THR A 51 20.46 -22.05 10.02
CA THR A 51 21.70 -21.64 10.69
C THR A 51 21.45 -21.43 12.17
N VAL A 52 22.39 -21.89 13.01
CA VAL A 52 22.34 -21.70 14.47
C VAL A 52 23.46 -20.77 14.89
N ARG A 53 23.13 -19.78 15.71
CA ARG A 53 24.10 -18.96 16.44
C ARG A 53 23.89 -19.14 17.94
N LYS A 54 24.94 -19.51 18.64
CA LYS A 54 24.96 -19.58 20.10
C LYS A 54 25.15 -18.17 20.66
N LEU A 55 24.32 -17.82 21.64
CA LEU A 55 24.31 -16.53 22.33
C LEU A 55 24.42 -16.83 23.84
N GLN A 56 25.15 -16.00 24.56
CA GLN A 56 25.21 -16.12 26.03
C GLN A 56 24.01 -15.40 26.68
N THR A 57 23.63 -14.26 26.13
CA THR A 57 22.50 -13.47 26.61
C THR A 57 21.52 -13.14 25.49
N LEU A 58 20.28 -12.74 25.85
CA LEU A 58 19.28 -12.29 24.88
C LEU A 58 19.66 -10.96 24.22
N GLU A 59 20.47 -10.14 24.86
CA GLU A 59 20.97 -8.88 24.30
C GLU A 59 21.80 -9.10 23.02
N GLU A 60 22.55 -10.19 22.97
CA GLU A 60 23.34 -10.55 21.79
C GLU A 60 22.48 -10.88 20.55
N ALA A 61 21.19 -11.14 20.74
CA ALA A 61 20.26 -11.32 19.62
C ALA A 61 19.90 -9.99 18.95
N VAL A 62 19.93 -8.86 19.68
CA VAL A 62 19.48 -7.55 19.20
C VAL A 62 20.18 -7.12 17.90
N PRO A 63 21.53 -7.15 17.78
CA PRO A 63 22.20 -6.75 16.54
C PRO A 63 21.98 -7.75 15.38
N LEU A 64 21.46 -8.93 15.67
CA LEU A 64 21.20 -9.97 14.67
C LEU A 64 19.78 -9.91 14.11
N LEU A 65 18.88 -9.15 14.78
CA LEU A 65 17.49 -8.98 14.38
C LEU A 65 17.32 -7.69 13.58
N THR A 66 16.41 -7.74 12.62
CA THR A 66 15.97 -6.56 11.87
C THR A 66 14.52 -6.25 12.21
N SER A 67 14.10 -5.00 12.01
CA SER A 67 12.74 -4.54 12.33
C SER A 67 11.63 -5.27 11.57
N ASN A 68 11.98 -6.01 10.52
CA ASN A 68 11.03 -6.80 9.72
C ASN A 68 11.04 -8.30 10.05
N ASP A 69 11.94 -8.74 10.93
CA ASP A 69 12.06 -10.14 11.27
C ASP A 69 10.90 -10.60 12.15
N GLU A 70 10.31 -11.73 11.79
CA GLU A 70 9.31 -12.41 12.61
C GLU A 70 10.00 -13.55 13.35
N PHE A 71 10.04 -13.46 14.67
CA PHE A 71 10.70 -14.46 15.49
C PHE A 71 9.78 -15.03 16.57
N VAL A 72 10.12 -16.24 17.01
CA VAL A 72 9.51 -16.95 18.14
C VAL A 72 10.51 -16.95 19.29
N LEU A 73 10.04 -16.57 20.47
CA LEU A 73 10.81 -16.68 21.71
C LEU A 73 10.36 -17.95 22.47
N GLY A 74 11.27 -18.89 22.65
CA GLY A 74 11.07 -20.05 23.50
C GLY A 74 11.46 -19.73 24.94
N LEU A 75 10.53 -19.87 25.85
CA LEU A 75 10.80 -19.69 27.28
C LEU A 75 11.39 -20.95 27.91
N PRO A 76 12.29 -20.85 28.89
CA PRO A 76 12.74 -21.98 29.68
C PRO A 76 11.60 -22.47 30.60
N VAL A 77 11.62 -23.76 30.92
CA VAL A 77 10.65 -24.36 31.82
C VAL A 77 10.69 -23.77 33.23
N SER A 78 11.84 -23.33 33.68
CA SER A 78 12.00 -22.68 34.99
C SER A 78 11.20 -21.39 35.15
N ALA A 79 10.82 -20.75 34.03
CA ALA A 79 10.05 -19.49 34.04
C ALA A 79 8.54 -19.70 33.97
N VAL A 80 8.06 -20.91 33.72
CA VAL A 80 6.65 -21.20 33.47
C VAL A 80 6.14 -22.31 34.39
N ILE A 81 4.83 -22.37 34.52
CA ILE A 81 4.12 -23.50 35.12
C ILE A 81 3.39 -24.23 34.01
N ALA A 82 3.73 -25.48 33.79
CA ALA A 82 3.07 -26.34 32.81
C ALA A 82 2.32 -27.43 33.55
N GLN A 83 1.00 -27.44 33.42
CA GLN A 83 0.12 -28.32 34.18
C GLN A 83 -0.98 -28.94 33.32
N ARG A 84 -1.25 -30.21 33.56
CA ARG A 84 -2.35 -30.94 32.94
C ARG A 84 -3.65 -30.75 33.74
N PHE A 85 -4.74 -30.47 33.05
CA PHE A 85 -6.07 -30.35 33.65
C PHE A 85 -7.07 -31.25 32.94
N ARG A 86 -8.00 -31.78 33.72
CA ARG A 86 -9.22 -32.39 33.21
C ARG A 86 -10.36 -31.41 33.37
N LEU A 87 -11.03 -31.09 32.26
CA LEU A 87 -12.16 -30.18 32.24
C LEU A 87 -13.44 -30.95 32.00
N PRO A 88 -14.49 -30.75 32.84
CA PRO A 88 -15.78 -31.40 32.69
C PRO A 88 -16.62 -30.70 31.60
N SER A 89 -16.03 -30.41 30.48
CA SER A 89 -16.66 -29.82 29.29
C SER A 89 -15.96 -30.28 28.03
N VAL A 90 -16.70 -30.32 26.95
CA VAL A 90 -16.22 -30.62 25.61
C VAL A 90 -16.35 -29.40 24.68
N ASP A 91 -16.91 -28.29 25.14
CA ASP A 91 -17.06 -27.06 24.38
C ASP A 91 -15.76 -26.23 24.47
N PRO A 92 -15.04 -26.06 23.34
CA PRO A 92 -13.84 -25.25 23.31
C PRO A 92 -14.06 -23.79 23.75
N ALA A 93 -15.27 -23.26 23.68
CA ALA A 93 -15.57 -21.88 24.07
C ALA A 93 -15.47 -21.67 25.58
N GLU A 94 -15.67 -22.72 26.37
CA GLU A 94 -15.63 -22.67 27.83
C GLU A 94 -14.22 -22.89 28.40
N PHE A 95 -13.31 -23.47 27.61
CA PHE A 95 -11.95 -23.82 28.08
C PHE A 95 -11.16 -22.64 28.63
N PRO A 96 -11.13 -21.47 27.99
CA PRO A 96 -10.30 -20.34 28.48
C PRO A 96 -10.71 -19.93 29.94
N GLU A 97 -11.99 -19.87 30.22
CA GLU A 97 -12.48 -19.45 31.51
C GLU A 97 -12.26 -20.53 32.57
N MET A 98 -12.52 -21.79 32.23
CA MET A 98 -12.24 -22.93 33.12
C MET A 98 -10.76 -23.03 33.47
N ILE A 99 -9.89 -22.90 32.52
CA ILE A 99 -8.44 -22.96 32.73
C ILE A 99 -7.98 -21.79 33.57
N ARG A 100 -8.48 -20.56 33.29
CA ARG A 100 -8.19 -19.38 34.11
C ARG A 100 -8.51 -19.63 35.58
N LEU A 101 -9.69 -20.20 35.90
CA LEU A 101 -10.07 -20.55 37.26
C LEU A 101 -9.16 -21.62 37.89
N GLN A 102 -8.70 -22.59 37.11
CA GLN A 102 -7.77 -23.62 37.59
C GLN A 102 -6.38 -23.03 37.89
N ILE A 103 -5.90 -22.17 37.02
CA ILE A 103 -4.61 -21.48 37.19
C ILE A 103 -4.65 -20.57 38.43
N GLU A 104 -5.76 -19.84 38.64
CA GLU A 104 -5.96 -18.97 39.81
C GLU A 104 -5.91 -19.73 41.11
N LYS A 105 -6.40 -20.97 41.12
CA LYS A 105 -6.30 -21.84 42.32
C LYS A 105 -4.88 -22.35 42.59
N LEU A 106 -4.05 -22.45 41.55
CA LEU A 106 -2.68 -22.97 41.67
C LEU A 106 -1.67 -21.88 42.00
N LEU A 107 -1.93 -20.66 41.56
CA LEU A 107 -1.03 -19.57 41.71
C LEU A 107 -1.46 -18.61 42.79
N PRO A 108 -0.54 -18.14 43.66
CA PRO A 108 -0.84 -17.12 44.67
C PRO A 108 -0.94 -15.70 44.08
N PHE A 109 -1.24 -15.59 42.80
CA PHE A 109 -1.31 -14.32 42.06
C PHE A 109 -2.65 -14.13 41.39
N PRO A 110 -3.13 -12.87 41.23
CA PRO A 110 -4.36 -12.59 40.52
C PRO A 110 -4.21 -13.00 39.03
N ALA A 111 -5.31 -13.45 38.43
CA ALA A 111 -5.35 -13.88 37.04
C ALA A 111 -4.90 -12.78 36.04
N ASP A 112 -5.05 -11.51 36.42
CA ASP A 112 -4.64 -10.36 35.58
C ASP A 112 -3.12 -10.18 35.51
N GLU A 113 -2.38 -10.72 36.48
CA GLU A 113 -0.92 -10.71 36.53
C GLU A 113 -0.28 -11.89 35.82
N VAL A 114 -1.08 -12.80 35.28
CA VAL A 114 -0.63 -14.04 34.66
C VAL A 114 -1.06 -14.09 33.18
N THR A 115 -0.14 -14.40 32.31
CA THR A 115 -0.45 -14.79 30.93
C THR A 115 -0.45 -16.30 30.84
N SER A 116 -1.52 -16.87 30.30
CA SER A 116 -1.66 -18.30 30.10
C SER A 116 -2.22 -18.64 28.73
N ASP A 117 -1.86 -19.82 28.25
CA ASP A 117 -2.45 -20.43 27.06
C ASP A 117 -2.49 -21.94 27.25
N PHE A 118 -3.18 -22.64 26.37
CA PHE A 118 -3.41 -24.09 26.52
C PHE A 118 -3.45 -24.81 25.19
N GLU A 119 -3.18 -26.10 25.24
CA GLU A 119 -3.38 -27.02 24.12
C GLU A 119 -4.26 -28.19 24.55
N LEU A 120 -5.23 -28.55 23.72
CA LEU A 120 -6.06 -29.73 23.91
C LEU A 120 -5.25 -30.97 23.63
N ILE A 121 -5.07 -31.84 24.63
CA ILE A 121 -4.36 -33.13 24.52
C ILE A 121 -5.29 -34.19 23.96
N GLU A 122 -6.42 -34.40 24.64
CA GLU A 122 -7.40 -35.43 24.33
C GLU A 122 -8.82 -34.92 24.67
N GLN A 123 -9.78 -35.42 23.94
CA GLN A 123 -11.21 -35.13 24.18
C GLN A 123 -12.03 -36.41 24.12
N SER A 124 -12.80 -36.65 25.19
CA SER A 124 -13.76 -37.74 25.23
C SER A 124 -15.19 -37.21 25.05
N GLU A 125 -16.21 -38.06 25.23
CA GLU A 125 -17.61 -37.62 25.08
C GLU A 125 -18.06 -36.66 26.20
N SER A 126 -17.44 -36.68 27.38
CA SER A 126 -17.88 -35.94 28.56
C SER A 126 -16.82 -35.04 29.18
N GLU A 127 -15.57 -35.19 28.81
CA GLU A 127 -14.46 -34.45 29.39
C GLU A 127 -13.37 -34.14 28.36
N SER A 128 -12.62 -33.10 28.61
CA SER A 128 -11.46 -32.72 27.82
C SER A 128 -10.21 -32.63 28.70
N VAL A 129 -9.12 -33.13 28.19
CA VAL A 129 -7.79 -33.03 28.80
C VAL A 129 -7.00 -31.96 28.10
N VAL A 130 -6.51 -30.99 28.84
CA VAL A 130 -5.76 -29.87 28.31
C VAL A 130 -4.44 -29.74 29.07
N SER A 131 -3.40 -29.30 28.32
CA SER A 131 -2.17 -28.79 28.89
C SER A 131 -2.27 -27.27 28.96
N ALA A 132 -2.22 -26.72 30.17
CA ALA A 132 -2.18 -25.29 30.35
C ALA A 132 -0.78 -24.84 30.80
N ILE A 133 -0.32 -23.75 30.24
CA ILE A 133 0.96 -23.13 30.55
C ILE A 133 0.70 -21.71 30.97
N ALA A 134 1.34 -21.30 32.06
CA ALA A 134 1.17 -19.97 32.63
C ALA A 134 2.51 -19.38 33.03
N ILE A 135 2.63 -18.06 32.89
CA ILE A 135 3.79 -17.28 33.32
C ILE A 135 3.31 -15.96 33.93
N ARG A 136 4.01 -15.50 34.96
CA ARG A 136 3.76 -14.19 35.54
C ARG A 136 4.20 -13.08 34.58
N ASN A 137 3.33 -12.09 34.38
CA ASN A 137 3.57 -11.00 33.41
C ASN A 137 4.86 -10.21 33.69
N GLU A 138 5.16 -9.99 34.99
CA GLU A 138 6.39 -9.30 35.41
C GLU A 138 7.63 -10.11 35.03
N GLN A 139 7.65 -11.39 35.32
CA GLN A 139 8.76 -12.30 34.99
C GLN A 139 8.94 -12.41 33.47
N LEU A 140 7.85 -12.48 32.72
CA LEU A 140 7.89 -12.46 31.25
C LEU A 140 8.46 -11.15 30.71
N ALA A 141 8.05 -10.01 31.29
CA ALA A 141 8.55 -8.69 30.89
C ALA A 141 10.02 -8.54 31.19
N GLU A 142 10.48 -8.96 32.38
CA GLU A 142 11.88 -8.93 32.79
C GLU A 142 12.75 -9.78 31.84
N MET A 143 12.33 -11.00 31.56
CA MET A 143 13.05 -11.89 30.66
C MET A 143 13.12 -11.37 29.21
N ALA A 144 12.06 -10.75 28.71
CA ALA A 144 12.00 -10.24 27.36
C ALA A 144 12.50 -8.79 27.23
N SER A 145 12.83 -8.10 28.36
CA SER A 145 13.26 -6.69 28.35
C SER A 145 14.39 -6.40 27.37
N PRO A 146 15.44 -7.22 27.22
CA PRO A 146 16.52 -6.95 26.29
C PRO A 146 16.07 -6.80 24.83
N LEU A 147 15.01 -7.48 24.45
CA LEU A 147 14.42 -7.39 23.10
C LEU A 147 13.41 -6.25 23.02
N LEU A 148 12.57 -6.10 24.06
CA LEU A 148 11.48 -5.10 24.07
C LEU A 148 12.00 -3.67 24.11
N ASP A 149 13.08 -3.40 24.85
CA ASP A 149 13.69 -2.08 24.99
C ASP A 149 14.27 -1.57 23.66
N HIS A 150 14.67 -2.51 22.77
CA HIS A 150 15.09 -2.22 21.41
C HIS A 150 13.94 -2.27 20.38
N GLY A 151 12.69 -2.43 20.85
CA GLY A 151 11.52 -2.42 20.01
C GLY A 151 11.22 -3.74 19.28
N PHE A 152 11.93 -4.82 19.61
CA PHE A 152 11.69 -6.15 19.05
C PHE A 152 10.61 -6.88 19.84
N ILE A 153 9.43 -7.02 19.24
CA ILE A 153 8.32 -7.77 19.84
C ILE A 153 8.19 -9.11 19.12
N PRO A 154 8.29 -10.25 19.84
CA PRO A 154 8.17 -11.56 19.21
C PRO A 154 6.80 -11.74 18.55
N ARG A 155 6.74 -12.56 17.51
CA ARG A 155 5.48 -12.96 16.90
C ARG A 155 4.68 -13.90 17.81
N GLN A 156 5.43 -14.78 18.47
CA GLN A 156 4.90 -15.81 19.35
C GLN A 156 5.89 -16.02 20.51
N ILE A 157 5.35 -16.25 21.68
CA ILE A 157 6.10 -16.69 22.84
C ILE A 157 5.58 -18.09 23.20
N THR A 158 6.47 -19.04 23.28
CA THR A 158 6.11 -20.41 23.62
C THR A 158 7.11 -20.98 24.62
N VAL A 159 6.84 -22.18 25.13
CA VAL A 159 7.81 -22.90 25.98
C VAL A 159 8.64 -23.82 25.13
N TYR A 160 9.94 -23.85 25.35
CA TYR A 160 10.84 -24.68 24.57
C TYR A 160 10.51 -26.18 24.71
N ALA A 161 10.08 -26.60 25.91
CA ALA A 161 9.61 -27.96 26.14
C ALA A 161 8.46 -28.38 25.21
N ALA A 162 7.52 -27.47 24.89
CA ALA A 162 6.41 -27.77 23.99
C ALA A 162 6.90 -27.95 22.53
N GLN A 163 7.91 -27.18 22.12
CA GLN A 163 8.53 -27.37 20.80
C GLN A 163 9.25 -28.71 20.71
N ARG A 164 10.01 -29.06 21.74
CA ARG A 164 10.71 -30.37 21.82
C ARG A 164 9.69 -31.50 21.85
N ALA A 165 8.60 -31.40 22.59
CA ALA A 165 7.53 -32.39 22.63
C ALA A 165 6.99 -32.71 21.23
N THR A 166 6.67 -31.68 20.47
CA THR A 166 6.16 -31.82 19.10
C THR A 166 7.20 -32.39 18.13
N THR A 167 8.48 -32.07 18.34
CA THR A 167 9.56 -32.52 17.44
C THR A 167 9.94 -33.98 17.70
N TYR A 168 10.18 -34.34 18.96
CA TYR A 168 10.77 -35.67 19.28
C TYR A 168 9.73 -36.73 19.64
N ALA A 169 8.58 -36.31 20.16
CA ALA A 169 7.54 -37.25 20.56
C ALA A 169 6.19 -36.90 19.89
N PRO A 170 6.11 -36.86 18.55
CA PRO A 170 4.90 -36.41 17.86
C PRO A 170 3.72 -37.36 18.07
N LYS A 171 3.96 -38.58 18.53
CA LYS A 171 2.96 -39.62 18.81
C LYS A 171 3.28 -40.34 20.10
N GLY A 172 2.24 -40.68 20.87
CA GLY A 172 2.40 -41.42 22.11
C GLY A 172 2.88 -40.55 23.28
N ASN A 173 3.23 -41.25 24.38
CA ASN A 173 3.71 -40.65 25.62
C ASN A 173 5.21 -40.80 25.73
N ALA A 174 5.88 -39.72 26.09
CA ALA A 174 7.33 -39.74 26.29
C ALA A 174 7.73 -38.81 27.44
N LEU A 175 8.86 -39.13 28.03
CA LEU A 175 9.57 -38.28 28.97
C LEU A 175 10.83 -37.72 28.29
N LEU A 176 10.87 -36.41 28.10
CA LEU A 176 12.05 -35.71 27.58
C LEU A 176 12.90 -35.22 28.77
N ILE A 177 14.20 -35.50 28.72
CA ILE A 177 15.15 -35.00 29.72
C ILE A 177 16.26 -34.26 28.98
N TYR A 178 16.40 -32.96 29.29
CA TYR A 178 17.37 -32.12 28.61
C TYR A 178 17.77 -30.91 29.47
N PRO A 179 18.93 -30.26 29.22
CA PRO A 179 19.39 -29.14 30.03
C PRO A 179 18.87 -27.79 29.48
N GLU A 180 18.49 -26.89 30.40
CA GLU A 180 18.21 -25.47 30.15
C GLU A 180 19.02 -24.62 31.14
N GLY A 181 20.10 -23.97 30.70
CA GLY A 181 21.03 -23.31 31.60
C GLY A 181 21.66 -24.32 32.58
N GLU A 182 21.66 -23.98 33.86
CA GLU A 182 22.11 -24.85 34.94
C GLU A 182 21.06 -25.85 35.42
N MET A 183 19.86 -25.78 34.87
CA MET A 183 18.72 -26.63 35.24
C MET A 183 18.62 -27.82 34.31
N LEU A 184 18.11 -28.93 34.85
CA LEU A 184 17.68 -30.10 34.09
C LEU A 184 16.18 -30.12 34.00
N VAL A 185 15.64 -30.20 32.78
CA VAL A 185 14.21 -30.18 32.49
C VAL A 185 13.73 -31.64 32.31
N TYR A 186 12.59 -31.92 32.91
CA TYR A 186 11.76 -33.09 32.73
C TYR A 186 10.44 -32.67 32.10
N ALA A 187 10.20 -33.05 30.88
CA ALA A 187 8.99 -32.72 30.16
C ALA A 187 8.26 -34.00 29.76
N MET A 188 7.08 -34.19 30.32
CA MET A 188 6.17 -35.28 29.96
C MET A 188 5.30 -34.87 28.81
N THR A 189 5.18 -35.72 27.82
CA THR A 189 4.45 -35.45 26.60
C THR A 189 3.38 -36.50 26.36
N GLU A 190 2.23 -36.07 25.89
CA GLU A 190 1.14 -36.93 25.41
C GLU A 190 0.73 -36.48 24.01
N ASN A 191 0.79 -37.38 23.05
CA ASN A 191 0.40 -37.13 21.66
C ASN A 191 1.08 -35.89 21.01
N GLY A 192 2.37 -35.69 21.28
CA GLY A 192 3.15 -34.57 20.74
C GLY A 192 2.94 -33.23 21.44
N LYS A 193 2.21 -33.22 22.56
CA LYS A 193 1.92 -32.02 23.36
C LYS A 193 2.54 -32.14 24.73
N LEU A 194 2.98 -31.01 25.26
CA LEU A 194 3.54 -30.96 26.60
C LEU A 194 2.43 -31.16 27.63
N SER A 195 2.52 -32.16 28.45
CA SER A 195 1.51 -32.46 29.49
C SER A 195 1.92 -31.89 30.84
N LEU A 196 3.15 -32.13 31.27
CA LEU A 196 3.73 -31.65 32.50
C LEU A 196 5.21 -31.33 32.26
N ALA A 197 5.71 -30.25 32.82
CA ALA A 197 7.15 -29.96 32.82
C ALA A 197 7.61 -29.42 34.16
N ARG A 198 8.82 -29.81 34.56
CA ARG A 198 9.52 -29.28 35.73
C ARG A 198 11.01 -29.13 35.40
N SER A 199 11.60 -28.12 36.03
CA SER A 199 13.05 -27.92 36.03
C SER A 199 13.61 -28.15 37.42
N ILE A 200 14.72 -28.87 37.52
CA ILE A 200 15.44 -29.11 38.76
C ILE A 200 16.92 -28.76 38.55
N GLU A 201 17.62 -28.51 39.65
CA GLU A 201 19.07 -28.29 39.56
C GLU A 201 19.81 -29.55 39.02
N ARG A 202 20.80 -29.29 38.17
CA ARG A 202 21.61 -30.37 37.55
C ARG A 202 22.61 -30.99 38.56
N ASN A 203 22.10 -31.51 39.63
CA ASN A 203 22.88 -32.20 40.62
C ASN A 203 22.42 -33.69 40.71
N GLY A 204 23.33 -34.63 40.57
CA GLY A 204 22.99 -36.08 40.55
C GLY A 204 22.22 -36.59 41.75
N ASP A 205 22.47 -36.04 42.95
CA ASP A 205 21.75 -36.42 44.18
C ASP A 205 20.28 -36.00 44.16
N HIS A 206 19.98 -34.86 43.56
CA HIS A 206 18.59 -34.36 43.37
C HIS A 206 17.77 -35.22 42.40
N LEU A 207 18.46 -35.81 41.41
CA LEU A 207 17.81 -36.68 40.43
C LEU A 207 17.09 -37.88 41.06
N GLN A 208 17.78 -38.55 41.98
CA GLN A 208 17.24 -39.74 42.66
C GLN A 208 15.99 -39.44 43.52
N LEU A 209 15.88 -38.23 44.04
CA LEU A 209 14.76 -37.79 44.86
C LEU A 209 13.60 -37.24 44.00
N GLU A 210 13.91 -36.43 43.00
CA GLU A 210 12.90 -35.68 42.23
C GLU A 210 12.21 -36.53 41.15
N LEU A 211 12.94 -37.49 40.51
CA LEU A 211 12.36 -38.31 39.45
C LEU A 211 11.18 -39.21 39.95
N PRO A 212 11.29 -39.89 41.11
CA PRO A 212 10.14 -40.62 41.68
C PRO A 212 8.98 -39.71 42.05
N GLN A 213 9.26 -38.47 42.56
CA GLN A 213 8.20 -37.51 42.91
C GLN A 213 7.50 -36.98 41.64
N LEU A 214 8.26 -36.77 40.58
CA LEU A 214 7.71 -36.41 39.29
C LEU A 214 6.80 -37.49 38.73
N ARG A 215 7.23 -38.73 38.80
CA ARG A 215 6.44 -39.90 38.40
C ARG A 215 5.12 -39.97 39.19
N LEU A 216 5.18 -39.84 40.53
CA LEU A 216 4.00 -39.79 41.36
C LEU A 216 3.07 -38.65 41.02
N SER A 217 3.64 -37.46 40.78
CA SER A 217 2.86 -36.29 40.36
C SER A 217 2.15 -36.49 39.03
N ALA A 218 2.77 -37.16 38.09
CA ALA A 218 2.19 -37.50 36.78
C ALA A 218 1.06 -38.53 36.94
N GLU A 219 1.29 -39.59 37.73
CA GLU A 219 0.27 -40.61 38.03
C GLU A 219 -0.94 -39.99 38.69
N LEU A 220 -0.76 -39.07 39.63
CA LEU A 220 -1.86 -38.31 40.29
C LEU A 220 -2.66 -37.44 39.33
N GLN A 221 -2.00 -36.97 38.27
CA GLN A 221 -2.67 -36.21 37.20
C GLN A 221 -3.24 -37.11 36.09
N GLY A 222 -3.11 -38.42 36.26
CA GLY A 222 -3.64 -39.42 35.33
C GLY A 222 -2.83 -39.55 34.03
N ILE A 223 -1.57 -39.21 34.09
CA ILE A 223 -0.63 -39.51 32.99
C ILE A 223 -0.16 -40.94 33.17
N ASP A 224 -0.36 -41.78 32.16
CA ASP A 224 0.12 -43.16 32.16
C ASP A 224 1.60 -43.21 31.87
N LEU A 225 2.38 -43.60 32.84
CA LEU A 225 3.84 -43.76 32.75
C LEU A 225 4.27 -45.22 32.92
N SER A 226 3.37 -46.14 32.65
CA SER A 226 3.68 -47.58 32.82
C SER A 226 4.89 -48.03 32.02
N TYR A 227 5.09 -47.44 30.81
CA TYR A 227 6.25 -47.63 29.93
C TYR A 227 6.55 -46.35 29.17
N PRO A 228 7.14 -45.34 29.82
CA PRO A 228 7.44 -44.10 29.12
C PRO A 228 8.58 -44.35 28.14
N ASN A 229 8.46 -43.82 26.91
CA ASN A 229 9.58 -43.66 26.03
C ASN A 229 10.46 -42.53 26.59
N VAL A 230 11.65 -42.86 27.11
CA VAL A 230 12.54 -41.87 27.74
C VAL A 230 13.52 -41.38 26.70
N LEU A 231 13.44 -40.10 26.38
CA LEU A 231 14.29 -39.42 25.41
C LEU A 231 15.26 -38.50 26.17
N LEU A 232 16.53 -38.84 26.14
CA LEU A 232 17.59 -38.10 26.83
C LEU A 232 18.39 -37.27 25.80
N ASP A 233 18.59 -36.02 26.11
CA ASP A 233 19.45 -35.16 25.28
C ASP A 233 20.90 -35.63 25.30
N GLU A 234 21.57 -35.59 24.15
CA GLU A 234 22.98 -36.04 23.97
C GLU A 234 23.92 -35.39 24.99
N THR A 235 23.68 -34.14 25.36
CA THR A 235 24.49 -33.40 26.35
C THR A 235 24.34 -33.92 27.77
N CYS A 236 23.38 -34.81 28.01
CA CYS A 236 23.10 -35.44 29.32
C CYS A 236 23.36 -36.95 29.31
N HIS A 237 24.13 -37.48 28.34
CA HIS A 237 24.36 -38.90 28.19
C HIS A 237 24.94 -39.60 29.45
N GLU A 238 25.66 -38.86 30.30
CA GLU A 238 26.20 -39.30 31.59
C GLU A 238 25.11 -39.73 32.60
N LEU A 239 23.88 -39.17 32.45
CA LEU A 239 22.77 -39.47 33.35
C LEU A 239 21.99 -40.72 32.92
N ARG A 240 22.33 -41.35 31.80
CA ARG A 240 21.61 -42.49 31.23
C ARG A 240 21.40 -43.62 32.21
N GLU A 241 22.51 -44.13 32.81
CA GLU A 241 22.46 -45.27 33.72
C GLU A 241 21.60 -44.97 34.95
N THR A 242 21.67 -43.74 35.49
CA THR A 242 20.87 -43.29 36.63
C THR A 242 19.39 -43.24 36.27
N VAL A 243 19.06 -42.70 35.13
CA VAL A 243 17.67 -42.55 34.64
C VAL A 243 17.05 -43.93 34.36
N GLU A 244 17.78 -44.80 33.66
CA GLU A 244 17.35 -46.20 33.38
C GLU A 244 17.16 -47.00 34.67
N GLY A 245 18.02 -46.81 35.67
CA GLY A 245 17.91 -47.47 36.98
C GLY A 245 16.67 -47.05 37.78
N ILE A 246 16.27 -45.78 37.72
CA ILE A 246 15.12 -45.22 38.44
C ILE A 246 13.80 -45.52 37.72
N LEU A 247 13.76 -45.33 36.41
CA LEU A 247 12.54 -45.45 35.61
C LEU A 247 12.27 -46.88 35.12
N THR A 248 13.27 -47.76 35.17
CA THR A 248 13.20 -49.14 34.67
C THR A 248 12.77 -49.23 33.19
N SER A 249 13.06 -48.20 32.43
CA SER A 249 12.71 -48.06 31.02
C SER A 249 13.94 -47.74 30.18
N PRO A 250 14.05 -48.25 28.95
CA PRO A 250 15.18 -47.94 28.09
C PRO A 250 15.17 -46.46 27.69
N THR A 251 16.38 -45.91 27.67
CA THR A 251 16.56 -44.46 27.33
C THR A 251 17.16 -44.35 25.95
N GLU A 252 16.50 -43.62 25.08
CA GLU A 252 16.96 -43.24 23.75
C GLU A 252 17.68 -41.89 23.82
N ILE A 253 18.89 -41.81 23.25
CA ILE A 253 19.65 -40.57 23.17
C ILE A 253 19.23 -39.83 21.90
N VAL A 254 18.77 -38.58 22.07
CA VAL A 254 18.34 -37.71 20.98
C VAL A 254 19.26 -36.51 20.90
N GLY A 255 19.79 -36.26 19.71
CA GLY A 255 20.54 -35.05 19.42
C GLY A 255 19.63 -33.84 19.28
N ILE A 256 20.20 -32.66 19.12
CA ILE A 256 19.42 -31.44 18.82
C ILE A 256 19.07 -31.47 17.34
N GLU A 257 17.87 -31.94 17.01
CA GLU A 257 17.33 -31.82 15.66
C GLU A 257 16.64 -30.48 15.49
N LEU A 258 17.04 -29.75 14.49
CA LEU A 258 16.48 -28.50 14.08
C LEU A 258 16.02 -28.64 12.62
N PRO A 259 14.97 -27.96 12.18
CA PRO A 259 14.30 -26.79 12.76
C PRO A 259 13.29 -27.14 13.85
N PRO A 260 13.08 -26.24 14.84
CA PRO A 260 12.10 -26.46 15.88
C PRO A 260 10.68 -26.49 15.30
N ALA A 261 9.86 -27.38 15.83
CA ALA A 261 8.47 -27.51 15.40
C ALA A 261 7.65 -26.23 15.71
N SER A 262 6.68 -25.95 14.86
CA SER A 262 5.69 -24.92 15.13
C SER A 262 4.64 -25.44 16.10
N VAL A 263 4.49 -24.81 17.25
CA VAL A 263 3.46 -25.08 18.25
C VAL A 263 2.33 -24.08 18.19
N LYS A 264 1.14 -24.45 18.58
CA LYS A 264 -0.02 -23.54 18.62
C LYS A 264 0.01 -22.61 19.83
N LEU A 265 0.64 -23.05 20.90
CA LEU A 265 0.73 -22.36 22.18
C LEU A 265 1.41 -20.99 22.05
N ASN A 266 0.77 -19.97 22.58
CA ASN A 266 1.26 -18.59 22.45
C ASN A 266 1.02 -17.74 23.70
N LEU A 267 2.05 -17.61 24.51
CA LEU A 267 2.07 -16.80 25.73
C LEU A 267 2.32 -15.31 25.49
N LEU A 268 2.04 -14.80 24.30
CA LEU A 268 2.24 -13.38 23.98
C LEU A 268 1.10 -12.55 24.62
N PRO A 269 1.40 -11.65 25.58
CA PRO A 269 0.40 -10.79 26.20
C PRO A 269 -0.38 -9.96 25.16
N GLU A 270 -1.65 -9.74 25.43
CA GLU A 270 -2.49 -9.01 24.47
C GLU A 270 -2.02 -7.55 24.26
N SER A 271 -1.47 -6.92 25.29
CA SER A 271 -0.87 -5.60 25.22
C SER A 271 0.30 -5.55 24.20
N TRP A 272 1.17 -6.56 24.18
CA TRP A 272 2.28 -6.66 23.26
C TRP A 272 1.80 -7.01 21.84
N ARG A 273 0.78 -7.86 21.73
CA ARG A 273 0.14 -8.17 20.45
C ARG A 273 -0.45 -6.92 19.81
N ARG A 274 -1.14 -6.09 20.57
CA ARG A 274 -1.68 -4.81 20.10
C ARG A 274 -0.57 -3.85 19.69
N ARG A 275 0.48 -3.71 20.51
CA ARG A 275 1.65 -2.86 20.19
C ARG A 275 2.35 -3.33 18.90
N ARG A 276 2.52 -4.63 18.72
CA ARG A 276 3.09 -5.19 17.49
C ARG A 276 2.23 -4.88 16.27
N LEU A 277 0.92 -5.06 16.36
CA LEU A 277 -0.02 -4.74 15.26
C LEU A 277 0.01 -3.24 14.91
N GLN A 278 0.19 -2.38 15.89
CA GLN A 278 0.35 -0.93 15.64
C GLN A 278 1.64 -0.63 14.89
N LEU A 279 2.77 -1.24 15.29
CA LEU A 279 4.06 -1.06 14.64
C LEU A 279 4.04 -1.58 13.19
N THR A 280 3.48 -2.75 12.96
CA THR A 280 3.36 -3.32 11.59
C THR A 280 2.47 -2.46 10.70
N ARG A 281 1.32 -1.98 11.22
CA ARG A 281 0.46 -1.05 10.50
C ARG A 281 1.17 0.26 10.16
N GLN A 282 1.95 0.84 11.08
CA GLN A 282 2.71 2.06 10.83
C GLN A 282 3.76 1.87 9.71
N LEU A 283 4.45 0.73 9.71
CA LEU A 283 5.42 0.39 8.66
C LEU A 283 4.74 0.20 7.29
N GLU A 284 3.58 -0.46 7.26
CA GLU A 284 2.81 -0.60 6.02
C GLU A 284 2.28 0.74 5.51
N TRP A 285 1.78 1.60 6.40
CA TRP A 285 1.34 2.94 6.04
C TRP A 285 2.47 3.80 5.49
N ARG A 286 3.67 3.73 6.10
CA ARG A 286 4.86 4.41 5.56
C ARG A 286 5.22 3.91 4.16
N LYS A 287 5.23 2.61 3.93
CA LYS A 287 5.46 2.03 2.59
C LYS A 287 4.41 2.51 1.58
N ARG A 288 3.11 2.48 1.95
CA ARG A 288 2.02 2.97 1.08
C ARG A 288 2.16 4.46 0.78
N LEU A 289 2.54 5.30 1.77
CA LEU A 289 2.79 6.73 1.58
C LEU A 289 3.96 6.99 0.62
N ILE A 290 5.05 6.23 0.73
CA ILE A 290 6.21 6.34 -0.19
C ILE A 290 5.78 5.98 -1.61
N TRP A 291 5.02 4.90 -1.79
CA TRP A 291 4.49 4.51 -3.10
C TRP A 291 3.51 5.54 -3.67
N ALA A 292 2.60 6.06 -2.85
CA ALA A 292 1.67 7.11 -3.25
C ALA A 292 2.40 8.41 -3.62
N GLY A 293 3.42 8.80 -2.83
CA GLY A 293 4.28 9.94 -3.13
C GLY A 293 5.05 9.77 -4.45
N GLY A 294 5.60 8.58 -4.68
CA GLY A 294 6.28 8.23 -5.93
C GLY A 294 5.34 8.28 -7.15
N ALA A 295 4.14 7.74 -7.02
CA ALA A 295 3.12 7.79 -8.06
C ALA A 295 2.69 9.24 -8.37
N TYR A 296 2.46 10.04 -7.32
CA TYR A 296 2.13 11.47 -7.48
C TYR A 296 3.24 12.25 -8.18
N LEU A 297 4.50 12.02 -7.78
CA LEU A 297 5.66 12.64 -8.44
C LEU A 297 5.75 12.23 -9.92
N GLY A 298 5.50 10.96 -10.22
CA GLY A 298 5.44 10.45 -11.59
C GLY A 298 4.39 11.15 -12.44
N ILE A 299 3.18 11.34 -11.89
CA ILE A 299 2.10 12.08 -12.56
C ILE A 299 2.51 13.54 -12.81
N LEU A 300 3.13 14.20 -11.83
CA LEU A 300 3.64 15.56 -11.99
C LEU A 300 4.69 15.66 -13.10
N ILE A 301 5.65 14.75 -13.15
CA ILE A 301 6.67 14.70 -14.20
C ILE A 301 6.01 14.53 -15.58
N LEU A 302 5.04 13.62 -15.71
CA LEU A 302 4.29 13.43 -16.96
C LEU A 302 3.51 14.68 -17.35
N LEU A 303 2.89 15.37 -16.40
CA LEU A 303 2.18 16.63 -16.66
C LEU A 303 3.13 17.72 -17.15
N PHE A 304 4.29 17.88 -16.51
CA PHE A 304 5.31 18.84 -16.95
C PHE A 304 5.89 18.50 -18.32
N ALA A 305 6.13 17.22 -18.58
CA ALA A 305 6.57 16.75 -19.89
C ALA A 305 5.52 17.05 -20.97
N TYR A 306 4.25 16.80 -20.67
CA TYR A 306 3.13 17.10 -21.56
C TYR A 306 3.01 18.61 -21.84
N LEU A 307 3.10 19.46 -20.81
CA LEU A 307 3.09 20.91 -20.96
C LEU A 307 4.30 21.41 -21.76
N GLY A 308 5.46 20.82 -21.54
CA GLY A 308 6.68 21.12 -22.34
C GLY A 308 6.49 20.76 -23.80
N LEU A 309 5.88 19.62 -24.09
CA LEU A 309 5.59 19.17 -25.46
C LEU A 309 4.57 20.10 -26.15
N LEU A 310 3.53 20.53 -25.42
CA LEU A 310 2.57 21.50 -25.92
C LEU A 310 3.23 22.86 -26.24
N ARG A 311 4.09 23.36 -25.35
CA ARG A 311 4.83 24.61 -25.59
C ARG A 311 5.77 24.48 -26.79
N PHE A 312 6.41 23.33 -26.97
CA PHE A 312 7.25 23.08 -28.12
C PHE A 312 6.46 23.05 -29.44
N GLN A 313 5.25 22.45 -29.41
CA GLN A 313 4.34 22.46 -30.58
C GLN A 313 3.85 23.88 -30.90
N LEU A 314 3.45 24.65 -29.89
CA LEU A 314 3.06 26.05 -30.06
C LEU A 314 4.19 26.87 -30.67
N GLY A 315 5.42 26.76 -30.18
CA GLY A 315 6.56 27.44 -30.73
C GLY A 315 6.89 27.05 -32.20
N ARG A 316 6.57 25.80 -32.58
CA ARG A 316 6.69 25.39 -34.01
C ARG A 316 5.58 26.02 -34.87
N LEU A 317 4.34 26.11 -34.36
CA LEU A 317 3.24 26.76 -35.07
C LEU A 317 3.53 28.28 -35.25
N ASP A 318 3.95 28.96 -34.18
CA ASP A 318 4.27 30.36 -34.21
C ASP A 318 5.38 30.68 -35.27
N ARG A 319 6.40 29.80 -35.33
CA ARG A 319 7.44 29.93 -36.38
C ARG A 319 6.89 29.77 -37.81
N ARG A 320 5.97 28.82 -38.02
CA ARG A 320 5.30 28.64 -39.31
C ARG A 320 4.45 29.86 -39.66
N ILE A 321 3.64 30.36 -38.71
CA ILE A 321 2.84 31.58 -38.90
C ILE A 321 3.75 32.76 -39.25
N ALA A 322 4.88 32.92 -38.56
CA ALA A 322 5.82 33.99 -38.85
C ALA A 322 6.49 33.84 -40.23
N GLN A 323 6.71 32.63 -40.70
CA GLN A 323 7.23 32.37 -42.06
C GLN A 323 6.22 32.68 -43.15
N ASP A 324 4.92 32.40 -42.91
CA ASP A 324 3.84 32.61 -43.86
C ASP A 324 3.27 34.04 -43.81
N ALA A 325 3.60 34.83 -42.76
CA ALA A 325 3.10 36.20 -42.56
C ALA A 325 3.35 37.13 -43.77
N PRO A 326 4.54 37.18 -44.39
CA PRO A 326 4.77 38.10 -45.55
C PRO A 326 3.87 37.77 -46.74
N GLY A 327 3.56 36.48 -46.97
CA GLY A 327 2.63 36.07 -48.02
C GLY A 327 1.18 36.50 -47.77
N THR A 328 0.72 36.40 -46.51
CA THR A 328 -0.65 36.79 -46.12
C THR A 328 -0.84 38.30 -46.09
N GLU A 329 0.19 39.09 -45.75
CA GLU A 329 0.15 40.55 -45.84
C GLU A 329 0.00 41.03 -47.28
N PHE A 330 0.73 40.44 -48.24
CA PHE A 330 0.59 40.74 -49.64
C PHE A 330 -0.84 40.50 -50.14
N VAL A 331 -1.43 39.34 -49.76
CA VAL A 331 -2.80 39.01 -50.16
C VAL A 331 -3.79 40.02 -49.56
N ARG A 332 -3.68 40.35 -48.27
CA ARG A 332 -4.53 41.37 -47.63
C ARG A 332 -4.37 42.76 -48.26
N ALA A 333 -3.16 43.16 -48.53
CA ALA A 333 -2.89 44.43 -49.19
C ALA A 333 -3.51 44.49 -50.60
N THR A 334 -3.43 43.39 -51.33
CA THR A 334 -4.03 43.27 -52.65
C THR A 334 -5.56 43.26 -52.57
N GLU A 335 -6.14 42.54 -51.68
CA GLU A 335 -7.59 42.54 -51.43
C GLU A 335 -8.11 43.92 -51.04
N ALA A 336 -7.38 44.64 -50.19
CA ALA A 336 -7.74 45.99 -49.81
C ALA A 336 -7.71 46.96 -51.02
N LYS A 337 -6.69 46.78 -51.91
CA LYS A 337 -6.65 47.56 -53.17
C LYS A 337 -7.82 47.23 -54.08
N TRP A 338 -8.19 45.97 -54.25
CA TRP A 338 -9.33 45.56 -55.04
C TRP A 338 -10.64 46.10 -54.47
N LYS A 339 -10.85 46.03 -53.14
CA LYS A 339 -12.00 46.62 -52.50
C LYS A 339 -12.11 48.14 -52.66
N ALA A 340 -10.96 48.82 -52.66
CA ALA A 340 -10.92 50.27 -52.88
C ALA A 340 -11.24 50.64 -54.36
N LEU A 341 -10.93 49.76 -55.29
CA LEU A 341 -11.20 49.95 -56.74
C LEU A 341 -12.62 49.50 -57.16
N ALA A 342 -13.29 48.69 -56.31
CA ALA A 342 -14.63 48.15 -56.62
C ALA A 342 -15.64 49.22 -57.08
N PRO A 343 -15.78 50.42 -56.45
CA PRO A 343 -16.70 51.43 -56.89
C PRO A 343 -16.36 52.06 -58.29
N ALA A 344 -15.10 51.91 -58.69
CA ALA A 344 -14.67 52.45 -60.01
C ALA A 344 -14.88 51.44 -61.16
N ILE A 345 -15.14 50.18 -60.80
CA ILE A 345 -15.29 49.11 -61.81
C ILE A 345 -16.77 48.68 -61.91
N ASP A 346 -17.55 48.89 -60.87
CA ASP A 346 -18.96 48.49 -60.84
C ASP A 346 -19.82 49.51 -61.64
N PRO A 347 -20.53 49.03 -62.67
CA PRO A 347 -21.39 49.89 -63.47
C PRO A 347 -22.42 50.71 -62.67
N HIS A 348 -22.92 50.13 -61.54
CA HIS A 348 -23.90 50.79 -60.69
C HIS A 348 -23.38 52.07 -60.03
N TYR A 349 -22.08 52.38 -60.10
CA TYR A 349 -21.48 53.64 -59.60
C TYR A 349 -21.09 54.59 -60.71
N TYR A 350 -21.29 54.22 -62.01
CA TYR A 350 -20.94 55.10 -63.11
C TYR A 350 -21.85 56.30 -63.16
N PRO A 351 -21.27 57.51 -63.22
CA PRO A 351 -22.06 58.73 -63.21
C PRO A 351 -23.08 58.83 -64.33
N VAL A 352 -22.73 58.31 -65.52
CA VAL A 352 -23.55 58.33 -66.70
C VAL A 352 -24.77 57.43 -66.55
N GLU A 353 -24.57 56.21 -66.06
CA GLU A 353 -25.66 55.26 -65.83
C GLU A 353 -26.64 55.75 -64.76
N ILE A 354 -26.10 56.24 -63.64
CA ILE A 354 -26.91 56.78 -62.58
C ILE A 354 -27.75 57.97 -63.08
N LEU A 355 -27.09 58.85 -63.87
CA LEU A 355 -27.78 59.98 -64.46
C LEU A 355 -28.89 59.56 -65.45
N GLN A 356 -28.64 58.53 -66.25
CA GLN A 356 -29.62 57.91 -67.15
C GLN A 356 -30.82 57.42 -66.36
N HIS A 357 -30.62 56.61 -65.30
CA HIS A 357 -31.69 56.06 -64.49
C HIS A 357 -32.49 57.20 -63.71
N LEU A 358 -31.82 58.31 -63.37
CA LEU A 358 -32.47 59.47 -62.81
C LEU A 358 -33.39 60.13 -63.87
N PHE A 359 -32.92 60.25 -65.15
CA PHE A 359 -33.75 60.74 -66.20
C PHE A 359 -34.96 59.86 -66.54
N GLU A 360 -34.74 58.52 -66.54
CA GLU A 360 -35.83 57.51 -66.71
C GLU A 360 -36.92 57.62 -65.62
N SER A 361 -36.49 58.09 -64.45
CA SER A 361 -37.39 58.20 -63.27
C SER A 361 -38.20 59.56 -63.26
N LEU A 362 -37.99 60.46 -64.22
CA LEU A 362 -38.75 61.69 -64.26
C LEU A 362 -40.23 61.41 -64.46
N PRO A 363 -41.12 62.02 -63.66
CA PRO A 363 -42.56 61.78 -63.75
C PRO A 363 -43.21 62.38 -65.01
N SER A 364 -42.73 63.56 -65.47
CA SER A 364 -43.21 64.23 -66.67
C SER A 364 -42.13 65.20 -67.21
N ALA A 365 -42.40 65.80 -68.39
CA ALA A 365 -41.53 66.86 -68.97
C ALA A 365 -41.50 68.18 -68.13
N ASP A 366 -42.39 68.26 -67.16
CA ASP A 366 -42.50 69.40 -66.23
C ASP A 366 -41.50 69.36 -65.04
N VAL A 367 -40.69 68.33 -65.01
CA VAL A 367 -39.57 68.19 -64.05
C VAL A 367 -38.27 68.15 -64.81
N ARG A 368 -37.35 68.97 -64.49
CA ARG A 368 -36.02 69.02 -65.13
C ARG A 368 -34.92 69.04 -64.10
N ILE A 369 -33.82 68.26 -64.40
CA ILE A 369 -32.58 68.28 -63.66
C ILE A 369 -31.76 69.48 -64.12
N THR A 370 -31.37 70.36 -63.19
CA THR A 370 -30.57 71.56 -63.50
C THR A 370 -29.09 71.38 -63.23
N SER A 371 -28.74 70.51 -62.25
CA SER A 371 -27.36 70.18 -61.87
C SER A 371 -27.25 68.76 -61.39
N TYR A 372 -26.20 68.09 -61.77
CA TYR A 372 -25.84 66.77 -61.26
C TYR A 372 -24.33 66.78 -60.86
N ASN A 373 -24.09 66.35 -59.61
CA ASN A 373 -22.74 66.25 -59.10
C ASN A 373 -22.61 64.95 -58.34
N GLN A 374 -21.61 64.15 -58.71
CA GLN A 374 -21.33 62.87 -58.08
C GLN A 374 -19.89 62.78 -57.56
N SER A 375 -19.74 62.42 -56.31
CA SER A 375 -18.45 62.06 -55.71
C SER A 375 -18.52 60.64 -55.24
N ALA A 376 -17.39 60.06 -54.87
CA ALA A 376 -17.30 58.65 -54.38
C ALA A 376 -18.20 58.36 -53.17
N ARG A 377 -18.70 59.37 -52.47
CA ARG A 377 -19.48 59.24 -51.26
C ARG A 377 -20.85 59.87 -51.28
N GLN A 378 -21.17 60.68 -52.34
CA GLN A 378 -22.40 61.39 -52.36
C GLN A 378 -22.78 61.79 -53.80
N ILE A 379 -24.06 61.71 -54.08
CA ILE A 379 -24.69 62.26 -55.29
C ILE A 379 -25.52 63.43 -54.85
N SER A 380 -25.44 64.58 -55.59
CA SER A 380 -26.30 65.68 -55.39
C SER A 380 -26.95 66.04 -56.73
N VAL A 381 -28.26 66.15 -56.76
CA VAL A 381 -29.07 66.48 -57.93
C VAL A 381 -29.96 67.67 -57.57
N ASP A 382 -29.76 68.75 -58.29
CA ASP A 382 -30.65 69.90 -58.19
C ASP A 382 -31.59 69.90 -59.39
N GLY A 383 -32.82 70.27 -59.16
CA GLY A 383 -33.83 70.31 -60.21
C GLY A 383 -35.00 71.28 -59.91
N GLU A 384 -35.77 71.49 -60.94
CA GLU A 384 -36.98 72.32 -60.88
C GLU A 384 -38.16 71.51 -61.38
N ALA A 385 -39.34 71.73 -60.74
CA ALA A 385 -40.60 71.11 -61.11
C ALA A 385 -41.69 72.18 -61.13
N ASN A 386 -42.66 72.03 -62.04
CA ASN A 386 -43.76 73.00 -62.12
C ASN A 386 -44.64 73.05 -60.89
N THR A 387 -44.66 71.95 -60.06
CA THR A 387 -45.37 71.90 -58.77
C THR A 387 -44.53 71.10 -57.74
N ALA A 388 -44.69 71.38 -56.46
CA ALA A 388 -44.07 70.65 -55.41
C ALA A 388 -44.49 69.14 -55.39
N ALA A 389 -45.69 68.81 -55.83
CA ALA A 389 -46.21 67.46 -55.90
C ALA A 389 -45.40 66.59 -56.88
N LEU A 390 -45.00 67.15 -58.02
CA LEU A 390 -44.18 66.46 -59.02
C LEU A 390 -42.76 66.19 -58.49
N ALA A 391 -42.23 67.10 -57.65
CA ALA A 391 -40.91 66.82 -57.03
C ALA A 391 -40.97 65.65 -56.06
N TYR A 392 -42.05 65.48 -55.26
CA TYR A 392 -42.26 64.34 -54.39
C TYR A 392 -42.53 63.09 -55.19
N GLU A 393 -43.25 63.10 -56.28
CA GLU A 393 -43.43 61.97 -57.19
C GLU A 393 -42.08 61.51 -57.79
N PHE A 394 -41.23 62.43 -58.10
CA PHE A 394 -39.89 62.12 -58.62
C PHE A 394 -39.05 61.31 -57.63
N ILE A 395 -39.00 61.75 -56.36
CA ILE A 395 -38.21 60.98 -55.35
C ILE A 395 -38.85 59.58 -55.09
N ASP A 396 -40.20 59.50 -55.12
CA ASP A 396 -40.88 58.21 -54.95
C ASP A 396 -40.60 57.24 -56.12
N LYS A 397 -40.47 57.74 -57.33
CA LYS A 397 -40.01 56.91 -58.50
C LYS A 397 -38.57 56.52 -58.38
N ILE A 398 -37.69 57.40 -57.94
CA ILE A 398 -36.29 57.08 -57.67
C ILE A 398 -36.15 55.98 -56.61
N LYS A 399 -36.85 56.07 -55.51
CA LYS A 399 -36.83 55.04 -54.43
C LYS A 399 -37.37 53.71 -54.86
N LYS A 400 -38.23 53.63 -55.90
CA LYS A 400 -38.78 52.43 -56.46
C LYS A 400 -37.91 51.84 -57.60
N ASN A 401 -36.98 52.62 -58.16
CA ASN A 401 -36.09 52.13 -59.21
C ASN A 401 -35.07 51.18 -58.68
N ALA A 402 -35.03 49.94 -59.28
CA ALA A 402 -34.14 48.86 -58.85
C ALA A 402 -32.70 49.21 -59.10
N GLU A 403 -32.35 49.90 -60.11
CA GLU A 403 -30.94 50.19 -60.56
C GLU A 403 -30.35 51.31 -59.68
N LEU A 404 -31.16 52.11 -59.03
CA LEU A 404 -30.75 53.18 -58.11
C LEU A 404 -30.67 52.73 -56.62
N ARG A 405 -30.89 51.41 -56.32
CA ARG A 405 -30.92 50.87 -54.92
C ARG A 405 -29.59 50.95 -54.24
N THR A 406 -28.49 51.05 -54.97
CA THR A 406 -27.13 51.21 -54.43
C THR A 406 -26.98 52.53 -53.62
N PHE A 407 -27.84 53.51 -53.90
CA PHE A 407 -27.86 54.76 -53.18
C PHE A 407 -29.15 54.91 -52.40
N GLN A 408 -29.05 55.53 -51.25
CA GLN A 408 -30.21 56.01 -50.50
C GLN A 408 -30.41 57.48 -50.80
N PHE A 409 -31.46 57.76 -51.58
CA PHE A 409 -31.84 59.16 -51.92
C PHE A 409 -32.73 59.74 -50.86
N ASP A 410 -32.44 61.02 -50.48
CA ASP A 410 -33.29 61.83 -49.62
C ASP A 410 -33.44 63.21 -50.23
N MET A 411 -34.59 63.88 -49.98
CA MET A 411 -34.91 65.13 -50.58
C MET A 411 -35.38 66.10 -49.47
N ALA A 412 -34.72 67.25 -49.38
CA ALA A 412 -35.20 68.33 -48.53
C ALA A 412 -36.48 68.94 -49.12
N ALA A 413 -37.34 69.51 -48.26
CA ALA A 413 -38.60 70.15 -48.72
C ALA A 413 -38.36 71.13 -49.87
N PRO A 414 -39.05 70.92 -51.01
CA PRO A 414 -38.91 71.84 -52.19
C PRO A 414 -39.15 73.26 -51.85
N ARG A 415 -38.34 74.14 -52.36
CA ARG A 415 -38.49 75.61 -52.23
C ARG A 415 -39.36 76.16 -53.34
N ILE A 416 -40.44 76.79 -53.02
CA ILE A 416 -41.32 77.42 -53.99
C ILE A 416 -40.71 78.77 -54.44
N LEU A 417 -40.56 78.96 -55.73
CA LEU A 417 -40.02 80.14 -56.36
C LEU A 417 -41.22 81.16 -56.69
N PRO A 418 -40.96 82.45 -56.89
CA PRO A 418 -41.97 83.46 -57.20
C PRO A 418 -42.83 83.19 -58.46
N ASN A 419 -42.34 82.34 -59.36
CA ASN A 419 -43.03 81.89 -60.58
C ASN A 419 -43.89 80.63 -60.37
N ASN A 420 -44.16 80.20 -59.12
CA ASN A 420 -44.87 79.00 -58.70
C ASN A 420 -44.17 77.68 -59.02
N HIS A 421 -42.94 77.68 -59.51
CA HIS A 421 -42.14 76.52 -59.71
C HIS A 421 -41.51 76.07 -58.35
N ALA A 422 -41.29 74.77 -58.15
CA ALA A 422 -40.64 74.15 -56.98
C ALA A 422 -39.23 73.76 -57.30
N GLN A 423 -38.25 74.35 -56.64
CA GLN A 423 -36.83 73.92 -56.74
C GLN A 423 -36.58 72.82 -55.67
N PHE A 424 -36.00 71.72 -56.08
CA PHE A 424 -35.66 70.59 -55.18
C PHE A 424 -34.22 70.26 -55.24
N ARG A 425 -33.71 69.68 -54.17
CA ARG A 425 -32.38 69.13 -54.05
C ARG A 425 -32.49 67.70 -53.52
N LEU A 426 -31.93 66.77 -54.26
CA LEU A 426 -31.83 65.39 -53.88
C LEU A 426 -30.39 65.03 -53.48
N GLU A 427 -30.23 64.36 -52.34
CA GLU A 427 -28.95 63.88 -51.91
C GLU A 427 -28.99 62.37 -51.88
N GLY A 428 -28.05 61.64 -52.56
CA GLY A 428 -27.89 60.19 -52.53
C GLY A 428 -26.62 59.83 -51.83
N LYS A 429 -26.71 58.94 -50.85
CA LYS A 429 -25.56 58.33 -50.16
C LYS A 429 -25.49 56.84 -50.46
N PRO A 430 -24.30 56.28 -50.75
CA PRO A 430 -24.17 54.86 -50.97
C PRO A 430 -24.60 54.11 -49.67
N LYS A 431 -25.28 52.98 -49.86
CA LYS A 431 -25.70 52.13 -48.76
C LYS A 431 -24.57 51.32 -48.15
#